data_4c4af5b2744f8c04f5d8be683b7cd674
#
_entry.id   4c4af5b2744f8c04f5d8be683b7cd674
#
_cell.length_a   1.000
_cell.length_b   1.000
_cell.length_c   1.000
_cell.angle_alpha   90.00
_cell.angle_beta   90.00
_cell.angle_gamma   90.00
#
_symmetry.space_group_name_H-M   'P 1'
#
loop_
_entity.id
_entity.type
_entity.pdbx_description
1 polymer ?
#
loop_
_entity_poly.entity_id
_entity_poly.type
_entity_poly.pdbx_seq_one_letter_code
_entity_poly.pdbx_strand_id
1 'polypeptide(L)'
;MEIFFYFILFIFGSLFGSFASVIIYRLKSGESGILNGRSHCPKCNHILGALELIPIFSWIKNLGKCKYCKSKVSSIYPFLEISTGILFALIGYFLIDVNLLIIGDINEIIKLIFWLIIGFITIIYSFYDILFLEIHDGIMIFGIIFSIIFLILESFGITNIFSYLNYENGNIAENILAFSLLILSIISYYIIMFKELDLKYDYLILFILGLLNYLFLNYFNLNITDNIFINSGIGVFIIFNFLFIQIALSGGAWMGGGDLRIAILMGLLLGYTFNIESLFLTYIIGSIISIFIVILSKFKNGFKTTFNSQIPFGPFLALGFFSIIFIQKSLTEIINIYL
;
A
#
# COMPACT_ATOMS: atom_id res chain seq x y z
N MET A 1 22.44 19.05 -3.08
CA MET A 1 21.02 19.49 -3.04
C MET A 1 20.08 18.32 -2.82
N GLU A 2 20.32 17.19 -3.45
CA GLU A 2 19.50 15.96 -3.33
C GLU A 2 19.38 15.42 -1.88
N ILE A 3 20.50 15.27 -1.15
CA ILE A 3 20.48 14.80 0.24
C ILE A 3 19.58 15.68 1.14
N PHE A 4 19.60 16.99 0.89
CA PHE A 4 18.75 17.94 1.63
C PHE A 4 17.27 17.74 1.29
N PHE A 5 16.96 17.46 0.02
CA PHE A 5 15.59 17.13 -0.41
C PHE A 5 15.06 15.86 0.28
N TYR A 6 15.86 14.78 0.31
CA TYR A 6 15.46 13.54 1.01
C TYR A 6 15.28 13.74 2.50
N PHE A 7 16.11 14.60 3.11
CA PHE A 7 15.95 14.96 4.52
C PHE A 7 14.67 15.75 4.78
N ILE A 8 14.29 16.66 3.88
CA ILE A 8 13.00 17.37 3.95
C ILE A 8 11.84 16.37 3.85
N LEU A 9 11.91 15.43 2.90
CA LEU A 9 10.88 14.39 2.75
C LEU A 9 10.78 13.51 3.99
N PHE A 10 11.91 13.18 4.64
CA PHE A 10 11.88 12.46 5.92
C PHE A 10 11.14 13.23 7.01
N ILE A 11 11.44 14.51 7.18
CA ILE A 11 10.75 15.36 8.16
C ILE A 11 9.26 15.45 7.84
N PHE A 12 8.93 15.71 6.58
CA PHE A 12 7.55 15.79 6.11
C PHE A 12 6.81 14.47 6.32
N GLY A 13 7.41 13.34 5.96
CA GLY A 13 6.87 12.02 6.23
C GLY A 13 6.67 11.75 7.72
N SER A 14 7.59 12.16 8.59
CA SER A 14 7.44 12.01 10.04
C SER A 14 6.25 12.79 10.58
N LEU A 15 5.97 14.01 10.06
CA LEU A 15 4.78 14.79 10.38
C LEU A 15 3.50 14.08 9.96
N PHE A 16 3.48 13.53 8.75
CA PHE A 16 2.37 12.70 8.27
C PHE A 16 2.21 11.42 9.08
N GLY A 17 3.30 10.80 9.54
CA GLY A 17 3.26 9.66 10.45
C GLY A 17 2.56 9.99 11.77
N SER A 18 2.86 11.14 12.36
CA SER A 18 2.15 11.61 13.55
C SER A 18 0.65 11.78 13.28
N PHE A 19 0.28 12.35 12.13
CA PHE A 19 -1.12 12.47 11.70
C PHE A 19 -1.76 11.10 11.41
N ALA A 20 -1.05 10.16 10.81
CA ALA A 20 -1.54 8.80 10.57
C ALA A 20 -1.96 8.11 11.87
N SER A 21 -1.24 8.34 12.97
CA SER A 21 -1.58 7.78 14.28
C SER A 21 -2.97 8.23 14.76
N VAL A 22 -3.34 9.49 14.49
CA VAL A 22 -4.66 10.03 14.83
C VAL A 22 -5.74 9.41 13.95
N ILE A 23 -5.47 9.27 12.64
CA ILE A 23 -6.40 8.61 11.71
C ILE A 23 -6.68 7.18 12.17
N ILE A 24 -5.63 6.39 12.40
CA ILE A 24 -5.72 4.97 12.82
C ILE A 24 -6.55 4.82 14.08
N TYR A 25 -6.29 5.66 15.10
CA TYR A 25 -7.04 5.62 16.35
C TYR A 25 -8.51 5.97 16.15
N ARG A 26 -8.82 7.07 15.44
CA ARG A 26 -10.20 7.54 15.23
C ARG A 26 -11.01 6.59 14.35
N LEU A 27 -10.41 6.00 13.33
CA LEU A 27 -11.08 4.98 12.52
C LEU A 27 -11.52 3.77 13.36
N LYS A 28 -10.71 3.37 14.36
CA LYS A 28 -11.05 2.24 15.23
C LYS A 28 -12.05 2.62 16.31
N SER A 29 -11.93 3.82 16.89
CA SER A 29 -12.85 4.27 17.95
C SER A 29 -14.20 4.73 17.42
N GLY A 30 -14.35 4.99 16.12
CA GLY A 30 -15.57 5.56 15.54
C GLY A 30 -15.79 7.02 15.91
N GLU A 31 -14.77 7.72 16.44
CA GLU A 31 -14.86 9.13 16.77
C GLU A 31 -15.08 9.97 15.50
N SER A 32 -16.10 10.80 15.51
CA SER A 32 -16.41 11.72 14.41
C SER A 32 -15.34 12.80 14.28
N GLY A 33 -14.97 13.13 13.03
CA GLY A 33 -14.08 14.26 12.75
C GLY A 33 -12.61 13.89 12.61
N ILE A 34 -12.27 13.01 11.67
CA ILE A 34 -10.86 12.61 11.36
C ILE A 34 -9.97 13.85 11.18
N LEU A 35 -10.48 14.92 10.58
CA LEU A 35 -9.76 16.17 10.34
C LEU A 35 -10.00 17.26 11.41
N ASN A 36 -11.04 17.13 12.23
CA ASN A 36 -11.43 18.14 13.20
C ASN A 36 -11.22 17.63 14.63
N GLY A 37 -10.34 18.27 15.38
CA GLY A 37 -10.10 17.94 16.79
C GLY A 37 -8.62 18.06 17.15
N ARG A 38 -8.36 18.40 18.41
CA ARG A 38 -6.99 18.48 18.94
C ARG A 38 -6.55 17.14 19.49
N SER A 39 -5.27 16.81 19.31
CA SER A 39 -4.66 15.65 19.93
C SER A 39 -4.63 15.84 21.45
N HIS A 40 -5.00 14.81 22.20
CA HIS A 40 -5.02 14.82 23.65
C HIS A 40 -4.45 13.51 24.22
N CYS A 41 -4.02 13.57 25.46
CA CYS A 41 -3.57 12.37 26.16
C CYS A 41 -4.79 11.50 26.54
N PRO A 42 -4.84 10.20 26.16
CA PRO A 42 -6.02 9.35 26.44
C PRO A 42 -6.21 9.07 27.93
N LYS A 43 -5.22 9.34 28.80
CA LYS A 43 -5.36 9.13 30.25
C LYS A 43 -5.75 10.37 31.04
N CYS A 44 -5.27 11.55 30.68
CA CYS A 44 -5.56 12.77 31.43
C CYS A 44 -6.36 13.79 30.64
N ASN A 45 -6.71 13.50 29.39
CA ASN A 45 -7.46 14.36 28.46
C ASN A 45 -6.82 15.75 28.23
N HIS A 46 -5.55 15.95 28.66
CA HIS A 46 -4.86 17.20 28.42
C HIS A 46 -4.58 17.34 26.93
N ILE A 47 -4.91 18.53 26.37
CA ILE A 47 -4.68 18.85 24.98
C ILE A 47 -3.18 19.06 24.75
N LEU A 48 -2.64 18.36 23.76
CA LEU A 48 -1.22 18.44 23.43
C LEU A 48 -0.90 19.71 22.66
N GLY A 49 0.17 20.40 23.06
CA GLY A 49 0.67 21.58 22.38
C GLY A 49 1.57 21.23 21.17
N ALA A 50 1.88 22.23 20.33
CA ALA A 50 2.70 22.02 19.12
C ALA A 50 4.06 21.36 19.39
N LEU A 51 4.75 21.73 20.47
CA LEU A 51 6.05 21.13 20.85
C LEU A 51 5.93 19.68 21.31
N GLU A 52 4.76 19.25 21.76
CA GLU A 52 4.46 17.90 22.20
C GLU A 52 4.04 17.00 21.03
N LEU A 53 3.75 17.60 19.88
CA LEU A 53 3.41 16.96 18.63
C LEU A 53 4.58 16.88 17.65
N ILE A 54 5.78 17.41 18.00
CA ILE A 54 6.97 17.25 17.14
C ILE A 54 7.31 15.76 17.09
N PRO A 55 7.25 15.14 15.89
CA PRO A 55 7.44 13.70 15.75
C PRO A 55 8.80 13.26 16.29
N ILE A 56 8.85 12.06 16.85
CA ILE A 56 10.05 11.40 17.38
C ILE A 56 10.64 12.17 18.57
N PHE A 57 10.91 13.46 18.38
CA PHE A 57 11.56 14.31 19.37
C PHE A 57 10.77 14.44 20.67
N SER A 58 9.47 14.66 20.61
CA SER A 58 8.62 14.81 21.79
C SER A 58 8.60 13.54 22.64
N TRP A 59 8.59 12.37 22.01
CA TRP A 59 8.61 11.07 22.68
C TRP A 59 9.96 10.81 23.36
N ILE A 60 11.08 11.08 22.68
CA ILE A 60 12.44 10.93 23.24
C ILE A 60 12.62 11.90 24.41
N LYS A 61 12.29 13.18 24.23
CA LYS A 61 12.42 14.21 25.28
C LYS A 61 11.66 13.86 26.56
N ASN A 62 10.48 13.27 26.42
CA ASN A 62 9.65 12.89 27.56
C ASN A 62 9.87 11.43 28.03
N LEU A 63 10.92 10.75 27.52
CA LEU A 63 11.27 9.37 27.86
C LEU A 63 10.08 8.39 27.71
N GLY A 64 9.29 8.55 26.66
CA GLY A 64 8.11 7.72 26.39
C GLY A 64 6.97 7.90 27.39
N LYS A 65 6.83 9.06 28.02
CA LYS A 65 5.79 9.36 29.02
C LYS A 65 5.06 10.66 28.69
N CYS A 66 3.79 10.74 29.07
CA CYS A 66 3.07 12.00 29.03
C CYS A 66 3.73 13.05 29.92
N LYS A 67 3.91 14.26 29.42
CA LYS A 67 4.53 15.37 30.17
C LYS A 67 3.76 15.71 31.45
N TYR A 68 2.43 15.61 31.43
CA TYR A 68 1.53 16.03 32.50
C TYR A 68 1.26 14.90 33.52
N CYS A 69 0.68 13.80 33.09
CA CYS A 69 0.29 12.71 33.99
C CYS A 69 1.34 11.58 34.12
N LYS A 70 2.48 11.68 33.43
CA LYS A 70 3.58 10.70 33.44
C LYS A 70 3.18 9.27 33.01
N SER A 71 1.99 9.09 32.46
CA SER A 71 1.57 7.80 31.91
C SER A 71 2.44 7.40 30.73
N LYS A 72 2.70 6.11 30.55
CA LYS A 72 3.51 5.56 29.46
C LYS A 72 2.83 5.77 28.11
N VAL A 73 3.57 6.29 27.14
CA VAL A 73 3.18 6.45 25.73
C VAL A 73 3.80 5.33 24.92
N SER A 74 3.01 4.62 24.11
CA SER A 74 3.48 3.49 23.31
C SER A 74 4.60 3.86 22.37
N SER A 75 5.59 2.98 22.20
CA SER A 75 6.67 3.12 21.22
C SER A 75 6.19 2.98 19.77
N ILE A 76 4.96 2.55 19.56
CA ILE A 76 4.38 2.42 18.22
C ILE A 76 4.23 3.77 17.52
N TYR A 77 4.02 4.86 18.28
CA TYR A 77 3.92 6.22 17.74
C TYR A 77 5.22 6.68 17.06
N PRO A 78 6.38 6.73 17.77
CA PRO A 78 7.62 7.11 17.12
C PRO A 78 8.03 6.10 16.03
N PHE A 79 7.69 4.82 16.15
CA PHE A 79 7.96 3.84 15.10
C PHE A 79 7.18 4.14 13.84
N LEU A 80 5.91 4.50 13.94
CA LEU A 80 5.08 4.92 12.82
C LEU A 80 5.62 6.20 12.17
N GLU A 81 6.03 7.19 12.97
CA GLU A 81 6.60 8.45 12.50
C GLU A 81 7.92 8.22 11.73
N ILE A 82 8.82 7.37 12.26
CA ILE A 82 10.07 7.01 11.60
C ILE A 82 9.82 6.23 10.32
N SER A 83 8.92 5.24 10.34
CA SER A 83 8.62 4.42 9.16
C SER A 83 8.05 5.25 8.02
N THR A 84 7.16 6.20 8.32
CA THR A 84 6.61 7.11 7.31
C THR A 84 7.68 8.05 6.76
N GLY A 85 8.54 8.58 7.64
CA GLY A 85 9.67 9.43 7.24
C GLY A 85 10.62 8.70 6.30
N ILE A 86 11.02 7.47 6.65
CA ILE A 86 11.88 6.63 5.82
C ILE A 86 11.22 6.33 4.48
N LEU A 87 9.95 5.92 4.47
CA LEU A 87 9.24 5.61 3.23
C LEU A 87 9.19 6.82 2.29
N PHE A 88 8.88 8.02 2.80
CA PHE A 88 8.84 9.24 1.99
C PHE A 88 10.22 9.60 1.43
N ALA A 89 11.28 9.45 2.22
CA ALA A 89 12.64 9.66 1.74
C ALA A 89 13.05 8.66 0.65
N LEU A 90 12.67 7.38 0.81
CA LEU A 90 12.92 6.33 -0.19
C LEU A 90 12.12 6.56 -1.48
N ILE A 91 10.85 7.01 -1.38
CA ILE A 91 10.05 7.42 -2.54
C ILE A 91 10.78 8.55 -3.31
N GLY A 92 11.26 9.57 -2.61
CA GLY A 92 12.02 10.64 -3.23
C GLY A 92 13.30 10.16 -3.90
N TYR A 93 14.03 9.26 -3.25
CA TYR A 93 15.29 8.73 -3.74
C TYR A 93 15.13 7.82 -4.96
N PHE A 94 14.18 6.87 -4.89
CA PHE A 94 14.02 5.86 -5.94
C PHE A 94 13.08 6.27 -7.08
N LEU A 95 12.08 7.11 -6.85
CA LEU A 95 11.02 7.33 -7.84
C LEU A 95 11.06 8.70 -8.50
N ILE A 96 11.74 9.68 -7.89
CA ILE A 96 11.70 11.07 -8.35
C ILE A 96 13.03 11.49 -8.94
N ASP A 97 12.99 12.17 -10.09
CA ASP A 97 14.15 12.87 -10.61
C ASP A 97 14.22 14.27 -10.01
N VAL A 98 15.16 14.43 -9.08
CA VAL A 98 15.30 15.70 -8.33
C VAL A 98 15.71 16.86 -9.26
N ASN A 99 16.44 16.58 -10.36
CA ASN A 99 16.85 17.62 -11.30
C ASN A 99 15.64 18.16 -12.08
N LEU A 100 14.77 17.29 -12.57
CA LEU A 100 13.52 17.68 -13.22
C LEU A 100 12.58 18.41 -12.25
N LEU A 101 12.52 17.96 -11.00
CA LEU A 101 11.73 18.62 -9.96
C LEU A 101 12.21 20.05 -9.69
N ILE A 102 13.53 20.29 -9.65
CA ILE A 102 14.11 21.63 -9.42
C ILE A 102 13.82 22.58 -10.59
N ILE A 103 13.79 22.07 -11.81
CA ILE A 103 13.43 22.85 -13.02
C ILE A 103 11.93 23.18 -13.03
N GLY A 104 11.13 22.50 -12.20
CA GLY A 104 9.69 22.73 -12.10
C GLY A 104 8.87 21.90 -13.10
N ASP A 105 9.36 20.69 -13.47
CA ASP A 105 8.58 19.77 -14.27
C ASP A 105 7.31 19.34 -13.55
N ILE A 106 6.17 19.63 -14.16
CA ILE A 106 4.85 19.36 -13.58
C ILE A 106 4.60 17.88 -13.40
N ASN A 107 5.10 17.03 -14.32
CA ASN A 107 4.91 15.58 -14.25
C ASN A 107 5.65 14.99 -13.05
N GLU A 108 6.90 15.45 -12.78
CA GLU A 108 7.64 14.99 -11.60
C GLU A 108 7.00 15.47 -10.28
N ILE A 109 6.40 16.67 -10.27
CA ILE A 109 5.65 17.15 -9.09
C ILE A 109 4.40 16.28 -8.85
N ILE A 110 3.63 16.00 -9.90
CA ILE A 110 2.42 15.15 -9.80
C ILE A 110 2.81 13.75 -9.36
N LYS A 111 3.86 13.18 -9.92
CA LYS A 111 4.40 11.85 -9.59
C LYS A 111 4.83 11.77 -8.12
N LEU A 112 5.54 12.79 -7.62
CA LEU A 112 5.90 12.89 -6.20
C LEU A 112 4.65 12.87 -5.32
N ILE A 113 3.67 13.75 -5.59
CA ILE A 113 2.43 13.82 -4.81
C ILE A 113 1.69 12.49 -4.82
N PHE A 114 1.57 11.86 -5.99
CA PHE A 114 0.93 10.56 -6.14
C PHE A 114 1.58 9.50 -5.23
N TRP A 115 2.90 9.33 -5.32
CA TRP A 115 3.61 8.31 -4.56
C TRP A 115 3.64 8.59 -3.06
N LEU A 116 3.68 9.86 -2.64
CA LEU A 116 3.56 10.22 -1.23
C LEU A 116 2.17 9.86 -0.66
N ILE A 117 1.10 10.07 -1.44
CA ILE A 117 -0.26 9.69 -1.03
C ILE A 117 -0.39 8.16 -0.96
N ILE A 118 0.09 7.41 -1.96
CA ILE A 118 0.09 5.94 -1.93
C ILE A 118 0.93 5.43 -0.77
N GLY A 119 2.12 6.00 -0.53
CA GLY A 119 2.94 5.67 0.62
C GLY A 119 2.24 5.93 1.95
N PHE A 120 1.52 7.03 2.08
CA PHE A 120 0.74 7.36 3.27
C PHE A 120 -0.40 6.35 3.53
N ILE A 121 -1.16 6.00 2.48
CA ILE A 121 -2.20 4.96 2.54
C ILE A 121 -1.59 3.63 2.99
N THR A 122 -0.43 3.27 2.43
CA THR A 122 0.29 2.04 2.75
C THR A 122 0.70 1.99 4.22
N ILE A 123 1.22 3.07 4.77
CA ILE A 123 1.54 3.17 6.20
C ILE A 123 0.27 3.00 7.04
N ILE A 124 -0.82 3.68 6.70
CA ILE A 124 -2.05 3.60 7.49
C ILE A 124 -2.59 2.16 7.52
N TYR A 125 -2.76 1.49 6.37
CA TYR A 125 -3.29 0.13 6.38
C TYR A 125 -2.33 -0.86 7.06
N SER A 126 -1.02 -0.70 6.89
CA SER A 126 -0.03 -1.57 7.51
C SER A 126 -0.04 -1.47 9.03
N PHE A 127 -0.09 -0.26 9.58
CA PHE A 127 -0.16 -0.07 11.02
C PHE A 127 -1.53 -0.37 11.60
N TYR A 128 -2.60 -0.18 10.83
CA TYR A 128 -3.95 -0.59 11.23
C TYR A 128 -4.01 -2.12 11.37
N ASP A 129 -3.41 -2.86 10.43
CA ASP A 129 -3.30 -4.32 10.49
C ASP A 129 -2.41 -4.80 11.65
N ILE A 130 -1.25 -4.15 11.89
CA ILE A 130 -0.39 -4.45 13.06
C ILE A 130 -1.13 -4.30 14.39
N LEU A 131 -2.02 -3.30 14.49
CA LEU A 131 -2.69 -2.97 15.73
C LEU A 131 -3.97 -3.77 15.97
N PHE A 132 -4.70 -4.06 14.90
CA PHE A 132 -6.07 -4.56 15.00
C PHE A 132 -6.32 -5.87 14.25
N LEU A 133 -5.36 -6.33 13.43
CA LEU A 133 -5.50 -7.50 12.52
C LEU A 133 -6.71 -7.34 11.58
N GLU A 134 -6.94 -6.13 11.14
CA GLU A 134 -8.05 -5.73 10.28
C GLU A 134 -7.58 -4.71 9.24
N ILE A 135 -8.28 -4.61 8.12
CA ILE A 135 -8.04 -3.58 7.10
C ILE A 135 -9.29 -2.75 6.93
N HIS A 136 -9.14 -1.43 7.04
CA HIS A 136 -10.27 -0.51 6.98
C HIS A 136 -10.69 -0.24 5.52
N ASP A 137 -11.96 -0.55 5.19
CA ASP A 137 -12.50 -0.45 3.84
C ASP A 137 -12.38 0.96 3.24
N GLY A 138 -12.71 1.98 4.00
CA GLY A 138 -12.70 3.37 3.50
C GLY A 138 -11.32 3.82 3.02
N ILE A 139 -10.24 3.38 3.67
CA ILE A 139 -8.86 3.70 3.28
C ILE A 139 -8.53 3.01 1.96
N MET A 140 -8.91 1.73 1.83
CA MET A 140 -8.62 0.95 0.63
C MET A 140 -9.41 1.46 -0.57
N ILE A 141 -10.72 1.74 -0.39
CA ILE A 141 -11.57 2.32 -1.43
C ILE A 141 -11.01 3.67 -1.90
N PHE A 142 -10.58 4.53 -0.97
CA PHE A 142 -9.94 5.79 -1.33
C PHE A 142 -8.68 5.56 -2.18
N GLY A 143 -7.79 4.66 -1.77
CA GLY A 143 -6.57 4.33 -2.50
C GLY A 143 -6.84 3.76 -3.90
N ILE A 144 -7.83 2.89 -4.03
CA ILE A 144 -8.24 2.29 -5.30
C ILE A 144 -8.82 3.36 -6.24
N ILE A 145 -9.76 4.19 -5.77
CA ILE A 145 -10.34 5.28 -6.57
C ILE A 145 -9.26 6.27 -6.99
N PHE A 146 -8.38 6.65 -6.07
CA PHE A 146 -7.26 7.54 -6.35
C PHE A 146 -6.35 6.96 -7.44
N SER A 147 -5.99 5.69 -7.36
CA SER A 147 -5.17 5.00 -8.37
C SER A 147 -5.87 4.94 -9.74
N ILE A 148 -7.18 4.65 -9.77
CA ILE A 148 -7.96 4.62 -11.01
C ILE A 148 -8.00 5.98 -11.69
N ILE A 149 -8.16 7.08 -10.93
CA ILE A 149 -8.15 8.43 -11.50
C ILE A 149 -6.81 8.69 -12.20
N PHE A 150 -5.69 8.31 -11.60
CA PHE A 150 -4.38 8.51 -12.20
C PHE A 150 -4.11 7.56 -13.40
N LEU A 151 -4.65 6.34 -13.38
CA LEU A 151 -4.61 5.47 -14.57
C LEU A 151 -5.37 6.09 -15.76
N ILE A 152 -6.49 6.76 -15.49
CA ILE A 152 -7.24 7.49 -16.52
C ILE A 152 -6.41 8.67 -17.06
N LEU A 153 -5.83 9.49 -16.18
CA LEU A 153 -5.00 10.62 -16.59
C LEU A 153 -3.79 10.17 -17.44
N GLU A 154 -3.19 9.05 -17.05
CA GLU A 154 -2.09 8.43 -17.78
C GLU A 154 -2.51 7.95 -19.18
N SER A 155 -3.67 7.32 -19.32
CA SER A 155 -4.18 6.85 -20.62
C SER A 155 -4.48 7.96 -21.61
N PHE A 156 -4.67 9.20 -21.11
CA PHE A 156 -4.78 10.42 -21.93
C PHE A 156 -3.43 11.11 -22.15
N GLY A 157 -2.34 10.55 -21.66
CA GLY A 157 -0.99 11.16 -21.78
C GLY A 157 -0.81 12.44 -20.94
N ILE A 158 -1.67 12.67 -19.94
CA ILE A 158 -1.61 13.85 -19.07
C ILE A 158 -0.52 13.69 -18.00
N THR A 159 -0.28 12.46 -17.55
CA THR A 159 0.72 12.12 -16.54
C THR A 159 1.67 11.05 -17.07
N ASN A 160 2.83 10.87 -16.42
CA ASN A 160 3.81 9.84 -16.72
C ASN A 160 4.27 9.14 -15.43
N ILE A 161 3.30 8.63 -14.67
CA ILE A 161 3.53 7.99 -13.37
C ILE A 161 3.83 6.50 -13.52
N PHE A 162 3.11 5.84 -14.44
CA PHE A 162 3.13 4.39 -14.66
C PHE A 162 4.05 3.98 -15.83
N SER A 163 4.98 4.83 -16.25
CA SER A 163 5.93 4.52 -17.32
C SER A 163 6.70 3.22 -17.14
N TYR A 164 6.87 2.78 -15.89
CA TYR A 164 7.48 1.49 -15.56
C TYR A 164 6.67 0.28 -16.00
N LEU A 165 5.38 0.43 -16.32
CA LEU A 165 4.54 -0.66 -16.82
C LEU A 165 4.77 -0.97 -18.32
N ASN A 166 5.55 -0.12 -19.03
CA ASN A 166 5.89 -0.28 -20.44
C ASN A 166 4.65 -0.58 -21.31
N TYR A 167 3.64 0.27 -21.23
CA TYR A 167 2.40 0.16 -22.01
C TYR A 167 2.45 1.09 -23.24
N GLU A 168 1.63 0.77 -24.24
CA GLU A 168 1.35 1.64 -25.38
C GLU A 168 -0.03 2.30 -25.20
N ASN A 169 -0.19 3.50 -25.74
CA ASN A 169 -1.49 4.16 -25.73
C ASN A 169 -2.37 3.58 -26.87
N GLY A 170 -3.33 2.75 -26.50
CA GLY A 170 -4.32 2.20 -27.42
C GLY A 170 -5.29 3.25 -27.96
N ASN A 171 -6.10 2.86 -28.96
CA ASN A 171 -7.18 3.69 -29.48
C ASN A 171 -8.21 4.02 -28.40
N ILE A 172 -8.91 5.16 -28.53
CA ILE A 172 -9.92 5.62 -27.56
C ILE A 172 -10.98 4.53 -27.27
N ALA A 173 -11.45 3.82 -28.31
CA ALA A 173 -12.45 2.75 -28.15
C ALA A 173 -11.89 1.57 -27.35
N GLU A 174 -10.64 1.18 -27.58
CA GLU A 174 -9.95 0.14 -26.83
C GLU A 174 -9.81 0.54 -25.36
N ASN A 175 -9.38 1.78 -25.08
CA ASN A 175 -9.25 2.30 -23.73
C ASN A 175 -10.59 2.32 -22.98
N ILE A 176 -11.70 2.72 -23.61
CA ILE A 176 -13.02 2.73 -22.99
C ILE A 176 -13.47 1.30 -22.63
N LEU A 177 -13.29 0.34 -23.55
CA LEU A 177 -13.68 -1.05 -23.31
C LEU A 177 -12.77 -1.70 -22.25
N ALA A 178 -11.45 -1.48 -22.30
CA ALA A 178 -10.50 -1.97 -21.33
C ALA A 178 -10.80 -1.40 -19.91
N PHE A 179 -11.08 -0.11 -19.84
CA PHE A 179 -11.52 0.54 -18.60
C PHE A 179 -12.82 -0.06 -18.05
N SER A 180 -13.80 -0.30 -18.92
CA SER A 180 -15.07 -0.91 -18.49
C SER A 180 -14.87 -2.32 -17.93
N LEU A 181 -13.97 -3.12 -18.52
CA LEU A 181 -13.59 -4.45 -17.99
C LEU A 181 -12.88 -4.35 -16.65
N LEU A 182 -11.97 -3.40 -16.48
CA LEU A 182 -11.30 -3.15 -15.22
C LEU A 182 -12.31 -2.83 -14.11
N ILE A 183 -13.23 -1.91 -14.34
CA ILE A 183 -14.26 -1.53 -13.36
C ILE A 183 -15.20 -2.71 -13.07
N LEU A 184 -15.63 -3.47 -14.08
CA LEU A 184 -16.45 -4.67 -13.89
C LEU A 184 -15.72 -5.70 -13.00
N SER A 185 -14.41 -5.89 -13.22
CA SER A 185 -13.59 -6.80 -12.42
C SER A 185 -13.53 -6.34 -10.97
N ILE A 186 -13.24 -5.07 -10.71
CA ILE A 186 -13.15 -4.52 -9.34
C ILE A 186 -14.50 -4.65 -8.61
N ILE A 187 -15.62 -4.31 -9.27
CA ILE A 187 -16.96 -4.45 -8.68
C ILE A 187 -17.21 -5.92 -8.31
N SER A 188 -16.88 -6.85 -9.21
CA SER A 188 -17.08 -8.28 -8.98
C SER A 188 -16.25 -8.79 -7.80
N TYR A 189 -15.00 -8.32 -7.66
CA TYR A 189 -14.15 -8.67 -6.50
C TYR A 189 -14.74 -8.13 -5.19
N TYR A 190 -15.26 -6.91 -5.18
CA TYR A 190 -15.95 -6.38 -4.00
C TYR A 190 -17.21 -7.18 -3.66
N ILE A 191 -18.00 -7.61 -4.65
CA ILE A 191 -19.16 -8.48 -4.41
C ILE A 191 -18.73 -9.80 -3.76
N ILE A 192 -17.66 -10.43 -4.24
CA ILE A 192 -17.11 -11.67 -3.66
C ILE A 192 -16.68 -11.44 -2.21
N MET A 193 -16.03 -10.31 -1.89
CA MET A 193 -15.54 -10.03 -0.55
C MET A 193 -16.63 -9.74 0.48
N PHE A 194 -17.76 -9.13 0.06
CA PHE A 194 -18.85 -8.76 0.98
C PHE A 194 -19.95 -9.81 1.12
N LYS A 195 -19.95 -10.84 0.26
CA LYS A 195 -20.89 -11.96 0.32
C LYS A 195 -20.32 -13.07 1.23
N GLU A 196 -21.21 -13.86 1.83
CA GLU A 196 -20.76 -15.14 2.40
C GLU A 196 -20.11 -15.99 1.32
N LEU A 197 -18.95 -16.58 1.64
CA LEU A 197 -18.15 -17.38 0.70
C LEU A 197 -19.00 -18.54 0.13
N ASP A 198 -19.43 -18.39 -1.11
CA ASP A 198 -20.01 -19.46 -1.92
C ASP A 198 -18.99 -19.82 -3.01
N LEU A 199 -18.02 -20.64 -2.66
CA LEU A 199 -16.88 -21.00 -3.49
C LEU A 199 -17.26 -21.37 -4.94
N LYS A 200 -18.41 -22.00 -5.14
CA LYS A 200 -18.84 -22.41 -6.46
C LYS A 200 -19.17 -21.23 -7.38
N TYR A 201 -19.91 -20.26 -6.86
CA TYR A 201 -20.28 -19.06 -7.64
C TYR A 201 -19.13 -18.09 -7.75
N ASP A 202 -18.31 -17.97 -6.70
CA ASP A 202 -17.14 -17.08 -6.69
C ASP A 202 -16.12 -17.51 -7.74
N TYR A 203 -15.80 -18.80 -7.82
CA TYR A 203 -14.93 -19.33 -8.90
C TYR A 203 -15.53 -19.17 -10.28
N LEU A 204 -16.86 -19.31 -10.44
CA LEU A 204 -17.53 -19.09 -11.71
C LEU A 204 -17.38 -17.62 -12.16
N ILE A 205 -17.58 -16.66 -11.26
CA ILE A 205 -17.38 -15.22 -11.54
C ILE A 205 -15.94 -14.97 -11.95
N LEU A 206 -14.96 -15.48 -11.21
CA LEU A 206 -13.54 -15.31 -11.52
C LEU A 206 -13.17 -15.94 -12.87
N PHE A 207 -13.72 -17.11 -13.18
CA PHE A 207 -13.53 -17.76 -14.49
C PHE A 207 -14.10 -16.92 -15.64
N ILE A 208 -15.32 -16.39 -15.47
CA ILE A 208 -15.96 -15.53 -16.48
C ILE A 208 -15.12 -14.25 -16.69
N LEU A 209 -14.61 -13.63 -15.63
CA LEU A 209 -13.75 -12.45 -15.75
C LEU A 209 -12.45 -12.77 -16.50
N GLY A 210 -11.80 -13.90 -16.20
CA GLY A 210 -10.63 -14.36 -16.94
C GLY A 210 -10.91 -14.59 -18.42
N LEU A 211 -12.04 -15.23 -18.72
CA LEU A 211 -12.48 -15.47 -20.10
C LEU A 211 -12.75 -14.15 -20.85
N LEU A 212 -13.41 -13.19 -20.22
CA LEU A 212 -13.70 -11.87 -20.83
C LEU A 212 -12.40 -11.13 -21.16
N ASN A 213 -11.42 -11.11 -20.26
CA ASN A 213 -10.11 -10.51 -20.53
C ASN A 213 -9.38 -11.21 -21.69
N TYR A 214 -9.41 -12.55 -21.74
CA TYR A 214 -8.81 -13.33 -22.81
C TYR A 214 -9.49 -13.04 -24.16
N LEU A 215 -10.82 -13.00 -24.21
CA LEU A 215 -11.57 -12.69 -25.42
C LEU A 215 -11.30 -11.26 -25.92
N PHE A 216 -11.15 -10.30 -24.98
CA PHE A 216 -10.80 -8.93 -25.31
C PHE A 216 -9.44 -8.85 -26.00
N LEU A 217 -8.41 -9.47 -25.42
CA LEU A 217 -7.06 -9.49 -26.01
C LEU A 217 -7.05 -10.09 -27.40
N ASN A 218 -7.74 -11.20 -27.59
CA ASN A 218 -7.83 -11.86 -28.91
C ASN A 218 -8.62 -11.02 -29.93
N TYR A 219 -9.70 -10.37 -29.51
CA TYR A 219 -10.52 -9.56 -30.42
C TYR A 219 -9.75 -8.37 -30.99
N PHE A 220 -8.94 -7.72 -30.17
CA PHE A 220 -8.14 -6.56 -30.57
C PHE A 220 -6.72 -6.93 -31.01
N ASN A 221 -6.32 -8.21 -30.98
CA ASN A 221 -4.96 -8.69 -31.23
C ASN A 221 -3.90 -7.96 -30.39
N LEU A 222 -4.21 -7.68 -29.11
CA LEU A 222 -3.35 -6.97 -28.18
C LEU A 222 -2.53 -7.95 -27.32
N ASN A 223 -1.31 -7.54 -26.96
CA ASN A 223 -0.60 -8.14 -25.85
C ASN A 223 -1.10 -7.54 -24.52
N ILE A 224 -0.82 -8.22 -23.41
CA ILE A 224 -1.25 -7.78 -22.08
C ILE A 224 -0.68 -6.40 -21.74
N THR A 225 0.52 -6.11 -22.25
CA THR A 225 1.24 -4.86 -21.98
C THR A 225 0.83 -3.69 -22.86
N ASP A 226 0.06 -3.93 -23.94
CA ASP A 226 -0.24 -2.90 -24.92
C ASP A 226 -1.29 -1.87 -24.42
N ASN A 227 -1.99 -2.20 -23.33
CA ASN A 227 -3.00 -1.30 -22.75
C ASN A 227 -2.89 -1.23 -21.23
N ILE A 228 -2.80 -0.01 -20.67
CA ILE A 228 -2.60 0.22 -19.24
C ILE A 228 -3.73 -0.38 -18.38
N PHE A 229 -4.99 -0.28 -18.81
CA PHE A 229 -6.13 -0.80 -18.04
C PHE A 229 -6.17 -2.33 -18.04
N ILE A 230 -5.80 -2.96 -19.17
CA ILE A 230 -5.69 -4.43 -19.25
C ILE A 230 -4.51 -4.92 -18.43
N ASN A 231 -3.35 -4.26 -18.54
CA ASN A 231 -2.18 -4.59 -17.74
C ASN A 231 -2.51 -4.55 -16.24
N SER A 232 -3.11 -3.45 -15.75
CA SER A 232 -3.54 -3.31 -14.36
C SER A 232 -4.66 -4.30 -14.00
N GLY A 233 -5.64 -4.52 -14.89
CA GLY A 233 -6.75 -5.46 -14.66
C GLY A 233 -6.30 -6.91 -14.51
N ILE A 234 -5.38 -7.37 -15.36
CA ILE A 234 -4.77 -8.69 -15.26
C ILE A 234 -3.89 -8.77 -14.01
N GLY A 235 -3.19 -7.69 -13.65
CA GLY A 235 -2.46 -7.58 -12.41
C GLY A 235 -3.35 -7.81 -11.18
N VAL A 236 -4.49 -7.14 -11.11
CA VAL A 236 -5.50 -7.36 -10.06
C VAL A 236 -6.00 -8.80 -10.09
N PHE A 237 -6.32 -9.33 -11.27
CA PHE A 237 -6.80 -10.70 -11.43
C PHE A 237 -5.83 -11.73 -10.85
N ILE A 238 -4.54 -11.61 -11.14
CA ILE A 238 -3.52 -12.56 -10.68
C ILE A 238 -3.39 -12.53 -9.16
N ILE A 239 -3.13 -11.35 -8.58
CA ILE A 239 -2.86 -11.26 -7.14
C ILE A 239 -4.10 -11.56 -6.30
N PHE A 240 -5.29 -11.11 -6.75
CA PHE A 240 -6.55 -11.40 -6.09
C PHE A 240 -6.83 -12.90 -6.06
N ASN A 241 -6.76 -13.58 -7.21
CA ASN A 241 -6.99 -15.02 -7.28
C ASN A 241 -5.97 -15.81 -6.46
N PHE A 242 -4.71 -15.41 -6.49
CA PHE A 242 -3.67 -16.07 -5.71
C PHE A 242 -3.97 -16.05 -4.20
N LEU A 243 -4.33 -14.87 -3.66
CA LEU A 243 -4.69 -14.75 -2.25
C LEU A 243 -6.06 -15.38 -1.94
N PHE A 244 -7.04 -15.24 -2.84
CA PHE A 244 -8.37 -15.84 -2.69
C PHE A 244 -8.30 -17.37 -2.60
N ILE A 245 -7.49 -18.03 -3.44
CA ILE A 245 -7.29 -19.48 -3.38
C ILE A 245 -6.74 -19.90 -2.01
N GLN A 246 -5.80 -19.15 -1.44
CA GLN A 246 -5.25 -19.47 -0.11
C GLN A 246 -6.30 -19.32 1.00
N ILE A 247 -7.13 -18.28 0.94
CA ILE A 247 -8.24 -18.08 1.87
C ILE A 247 -9.25 -19.24 1.74
N ALA A 248 -9.61 -19.59 0.50
CA ALA A 248 -10.56 -20.66 0.23
C ALA A 248 -10.04 -22.04 0.69
N LEU A 249 -8.78 -22.36 0.43
CA LEU A 249 -8.16 -23.63 0.86
C LEU A 249 -8.01 -23.74 2.37
N SER A 250 -7.78 -22.62 3.06
CA SER A 250 -7.59 -22.59 4.51
C SER A 250 -8.87 -22.35 5.31
N GLY A 251 -10.00 -22.07 4.64
CA GLY A 251 -11.22 -21.64 5.32
C GLY A 251 -11.01 -20.33 6.12
N GLY A 252 -10.11 -19.44 5.64
CA GLY A 252 -9.77 -18.20 6.31
C GLY A 252 -8.75 -18.31 7.44
N ALA A 253 -8.18 -19.50 7.68
CA ALA A 253 -7.25 -19.70 8.80
C ALA A 253 -5.84 -19.14 8.53
N TRP A 254 -5.39 -19.08 7.28
CA TRP A 254 -4.05 -18.61 6.94
C TRP A 254 -3.99 -17.10 6.75
N MET A 255 -5.07 -16.50 6.21
CA MET A 255 -5.09 -15.12 5.75
C MET A 255 -6.49 -14.53 5.90
N GLY A 256 -6.59 -13.25 6.21
CA GLY A 256 -7.85 -12.55 6.36
C GLY A 256 -8.39 -12.02 5.02
N GLY A 257 -9.72 -11.87 4.91
CA GLY A 257 -10.36 -11.25 3.74
C GLY A 257 -9.93 -9.78 3.49
N GLY A 258 -9.32 -9.14 4.49
CA GLY A 258 -8.74 -7.80 4.37
C GLY A 258 -7.62 -7.71 3.35
N ASP A 259 -6.78 -8.75 3.26
CA ASP A 259 -5.63 -8.80 2.36
C ASP A 259 -6.04 -8.75 0.87
N LEU A 260 -7.26 -9.20 0.54
CA LEU A 260 -7.81 -9.09 -0.83
C LEU A 260 -8.00 -7.64 -1.28
N ARG A 261 -8.27 -6.72 -0.35
CA ARG A 261 -8.38 -5.29 -0.66
C ARG A 261 -7.04 -4.68 -1.01
N ILE A 262 -6.00 -5.09 -0.28
CA ILE A 262 -4.61 -4.72 -0.61
C ILE A 262 -4.23 -5.29 -1.98
N ALA A 263 -4.63 -6.52 -2.28
CA ALA A 263 -4.39 -7.16 -3.56
C ALA A 263 -4.93 -6.34 -4.75
N ILE A 264 -6.14 -5.77 -4.62
CA ILE A 264 -6.70 -4.91 -5.66
C ILE A 264 -5.83 -3.67 -5.88
N LEU A 265 -5.45 -2.97 -4.79
CA LEU A 265 -4.61 -1.78 -4.89
C LEU A 265 -3.23 -2.11 -5.48
N MET A 266 -2.57 -3.17 -5.01
CA MET A 266 -1.29 -3.61 -5.54
C MET A 266 -1.38 -4.00 -7.01
N GLY A 267 -2.42 -4.75 -7.39
CA GLY A 267 -2.65 -5.18 -8.76
C GLY A 267 -2.82 -4.01 -9.72
N LEU A 268 -3.54 -2.97 -9.31
CA LEU A 268 -3.70 -1.74 -10.09
C LEU A 268 -2.37 -1.03 -10.34
N LEU A 269 -1.52 -0.97 -9.31
CA LEU A 269 -0.28 -0.20 -9.34
C LEU A 269 0.89 -0.98 -9.94
N LEU A 270 0.98 -2.29 -9.73
CA LEU A 270 2.08 -3.12 -10.23
C LEU A 270 1.80 -3.70 -11.63
N GLY A 271 0.53 -3.70 -12.04
CA GLY A 271 0.14 -4.34 -13.28
C GLY A 271 0.48 -5.83 -13.31
N TYR A 272 0.39 -6.44 -14.48
CA TYR A 272 0.71 -7.85 -14.72
C TYR A 272 2.18 -8.18 -14.40
N THR A 273 3.10 -7.33 -14.83
CA THR A 273 4.53 -7.62 -14.87
C THR A 273 5.17 -7.80 -13.49
N PHE A 274 4.85 -6.94 -12.53
CA PHE A 274 5.53 -6.87 -11.24
C PHE A 274 4.80 -7.54 -10.08
N ASN A 275 3.58 -8.02 -10.30
CA ASN A 275 2.79 -8.63 -9.22
C ASN A 275 3.37 -9.93 -8.69
N ILE A 276 3.83 -10.83 -9.58
CA ILE A 276 4.40 -12.12 -9.20
C ILE A 276 5.68 -11.93 -8.39
N GLU A 277 6.54 -11.01 -8.86
CA GLU A 277 7.79 -10.67 -8.19
C GLU A 277 7.56 -10.03 -6.82
N SER A 278 6.57 -9.13 -6.73
CA SER A 278 6.15 -8.51 -5.47
C SER A 278 5.64 -9.54 -4.47
N LEU A 279 4.80 -10.49 -4.90
CA LEU A 279 4.34 -11.59 -4.06
C LEU A 279 5.51 -12.44 -3.57
N PHE A 280 6.43 -12.81 -4.45
CA PHE A 280 7.61 -13.58 -4.09
C PHE A 280 8.43 -12.86 -3.00
N LEU A 281 8.70 -11.57 -3.17
CA LEU A 281 9.39 -10.75 -2.17
C LEU A 281 8.58 -10.66 -0.86
N THR A 282 7.26 -10.51 -0.94
CA THR A 282 6.37 -10.48 0.23
C THR A 282 6.54 -11.75 1.08
N TYR A 283 6.51 -12.93 0.45
CA TYR A 283 6.64 -14.19 1.18
C TYR A 283 8.06 -14.42 1.73
N ILE A 284 9.10 -14.03 1.00
CA ILE A 284 10.48 -14.11 1.51
C ILE A 284 10.65 -13.20 2.72
N ILE A 285 10.33 -11.92 2.58
CA ILE A 285 10.47 -10.93 3.67
C ILE A 285 9.61 -11.34 4.86
N GLY A 286 8.35 -11.71 4.60
CA GLY A 286 7.41 -12.16 5.62
C GLY A 286 7.91 -13.39 6.37
N SER A 287 8.46 -14.39 5.68
CA SER A 287 9.00 -15.60 6.31
C SER A 287 10.21 -15.30 7.19
N ILE A 288 11.16 -14.49 6.73
CA ILE A 288 12.34 -14.10 7.49
C ILE A 288 11.94 -13.36 8.77
N ILE A 289 11.08 -12.34 8.66
CA ILE A 289 10.64 -11.54 9.80
C ILE A 289 9.82 -12.40 10.78
N SER A 290 8.93 -13.25 10.29
CA SER A 290 8.11 -14.13 11.14
C SER A 290 8.95 -15.14 11.91
N ILE A 291 9.95 -15.76 11.26
CA ILE A 291 10.90 -16.66 11.93
C ILE A 291 11.65 -15.89 13.04
N PHE A 292 12.12 -14.69 12.74
CA PHE A 292 12.82 -13.86 13.72
C PHE A 292 11.95 -13.51 14.94
N ILE A 293 10.68 -13.13 14.71
CA ILE A 293 9.71 -12.85 15.79
C ILE A 293 9.48 -14.10 16.65
N VAL A 294 9.31 -15.28 16.04
CA VAL A 294 9.12 -16.56 16.76
C VAL A 294 10.35 -16.89 17.60
N ILE A 295 11.56 -16.73 17.06
CA ILE A 295 12.81 -16.99 17.79
C ILE A 295 12.90 -16.05 18.99
N LEU A 296 12.69 -14.74 18.82
CA LEU A 296 12.73 -13.77 19.92
C LEU A 296 11.69 -14.06 21.01
N SER A 297 10.49 -14.47 20.62
CA SER A 297 9.42 -14.82 21.57
C SER A 297 9.78 -16.03 22.43
N LYS A 298 10.45 -17.03 21.86
CA LYS A 298 10.96 -18.19 22.59
C LYS A 298 12.03 -17.81 23.63
N PHE A 299 12.93 -16.89 23.28
CA PHE A 299 13.95 -16.42 24.21
C PHE A 299 13.35 -15.64 25.38
N LYS A 300 12.26 -14.87 25.16
CA LYS A 300 11.64 -14.03 26.18
C LYS A 300 10.68 -14.78 27.13
N ASN A 301 9.92 -15.76 26.61
CA ASN A 301 8.81 -16.41 27.34
C ASN A 301 9.06 -17.90 27.65
N GLY A 302 10.23 -18.44 27.30
CA GLY A 302 10.51 -19.89 27.41
C GLY A 302 9.65 -20.72 26.43
N PHE A 303 9.78 -22.05 26.48
CA PHE A 303 9.15 -23.01 25.54
C PHE A 303 7.60 -23.09 25.61
N LYS A 304 6.93 -22.24 26.38
CA LYS A 304 5.47 -22.26 26.58
C LYS A 304 4.68 -21.36 25.63
N THR A 305 5.29 -20.78 24.61
CA THR A 305 4.54 -20.04 23.60
C THR A 305 3.83 -21.00 22.66
N THR A 306 2.51 -21.06 22.76
CA THR A 306 1.66 -21.68 21.74
C THR A 306 1.86 -20.95 20.41
N PHE A 307 1.94 -21.67 19.30
CA PHE A 307 2.07 -21.18 17.92
C PHE A 307 0.85 -20.36 17.41
N ASN A 308 0.00 -19.88 18.29
CA ASN A 308 -1.27 -19.21 17.99
C ASN A 308 -1.18 -17.67 17.91
N SER A 309 0.01 -17.09 17.72
CA SER A 309 0.10 -15.65 17.46
C SER A 309 -0.19 -15.39 15.98
N GLN A 310 -1.33 -14.76 15.69
CA GLN A 310 -1.62 -14.24 14.35
C GLN A 310 -0.61 -13.12 14.05
N ILE A 311 0.01 -13.18 12.87
CA ILE A 311 0.96 -12.16 12.39
C ILE A 311 0.25 -11.38 11.29
N PRO A 312 0.19 -10.03 11.37
CA PRO A 312 -0.42 -9.21 10.33
C PRO A 312 0.31 -9.40 9.00
N PHE A 313 -0.43 -9.67 7.92
CA PHE A 313 0.17 -9.91 6.61
C PHE A 313 0.28 -8.64 5.76
N GLY A 314 -0.60 -7.66 6.00
CA GLY A 314 -0.60 -6.37 5.29
C GLY A 314 0.74 -5.65 5.24
N PRO A 315 1.51 -5.54 6.33
CA PRO A 315 2.84 -4.94 6.31
C PRO A 315 3.83 -5.65 5.37
N PHE A 316 3.74 -6.97 5.23
CA PHE A 316 4.61 -7.72 4.32
C PHE A 316 4.24 -7.49 2.86
N LEU A 317 2.94 -7.40 2.56
CA LEU A 317 2.46 -6.97 1.25
C LEU A 317 2.97 -5.58 0.90
N ALA A 318 2.95 -4.64 1.86
CA ALA A 318 3.50 -3.30 1.68
C ALA A 318 5.01 -3.30 1.37
N LEU A 319 5.77 -4.11 2.11
CA LEU A 319 7.21 -4.24 1.90
C LEU A 319 7.53 -4.86 0.54
N GLY A 320 6.84 -5.93 0.16
CA GLY A 320 7.01 -6.55 -1.16
C GLY A 320 6.67 -5.59 -2.31
N PHE A 321 5.57 -4.85 -2.15
CA PHE A 321 5.13 -3.83 -3.11
C PHE A 321 6.18 -2.75 -3.35
N PHE A 322 6.63 -2.07 -2.30
CA PHE A 322 7.63 -1.00 -2.46
C PHE A 322 9.00 -1.53 -2.85
N SER A 323 9.38 -2.72 -2.39
CA SER A 323 10.67 -3.30 -2.76
C SER A 323 10.78 -3.51 -4.26
N ILE A 324 9.76 -4.04 -4.93
CA ILE A 324 9.83 -4.26 -6.38
C ILE A 324 9.86 -2.94 -7.15
N ILE A 325 9.07 -1.94 -6.74
CA ILE A 325 9.05 -0.62 -7.36
C ILE A 325 10.41 0.06 -7.24
N PHE A 326 11.10 -0.05 -6.10
CA PHE A 326 12.41 0.54 -5.88
C PHE A 326 13.52 -0.21 -6.64
N ILE A 327 13.48 -1.54 -6.66
CA ILE A 327 14.46 -2.37 -7.38
C ILE A 327 14.38 -2.12 -8.88
N GLN A 328 13.19 -1.98 -9.44
CA GLN A 328 12.99 -1.79 -10.86
C GLN A 328 13.72 -0.55 -11.39
N LYS A 329 13.59 0.60 -10.74
CA LYS A 329 14.29 1.81 -11.16
C LYS A 329 15.80 1.64 -11.10
N SER A 330 16.31 1.00 -10.05
CA SER A 330 17.74 0.73 -9.91
C SER A 330 18.26 -0.17 -11.02
N LEU A 331 17.50 -1.17 -11.44
CA LEU A 331 17.88 -2.08 -12.54
C LEU A 331 17.87 -1.36 -13.88
N THR A 332 16.89 -0.53 -14.18
CA THR A 332 16.84 0.26 -15.43
C THR A 332 17.99 1.25 -15.50
N GLU A 333 18.37 1.89 -14.41
CA GLU A 333 19.54 2.78 -14.36
C GLU A 333 20.85 2.02 -14.60
N ILE A 334 21.01 0.83 -14.00
CA ILE A 334 22.19 -0.03 -14.21
C ILE A 334 22.28 -0.47 -15.67
N ILE A 335 21.19 -0.94 -16.27
CA ILE A 335 21.15 -1.39 -17.65
C ILE A 335 21.53 -0.23 -18.60
N ASN A 336 21.01 0.98 -18.37
CA ASN A 336 21.32 2.16 -19.17
C ASN A 336 22.77 2.66 -19.03
N ILE A 337 23.50 2.26 -17.98
CA ILE A 337 24.92 2.59 -17.81
C ILE A 337 25.82 1.61 -18.59
N TYR A 338 25.36 0.37 -18.81
CA TYR A 338 26.15 -0.69 -19.45
C TYR A 338 25.76 -0.98 -20.90
N LEU A 339 24.70 -0.39 -21.43
CA LEU A 339 24.29 -0.38 -22.83
C LEU A 339 24.54 1.00 -23.46
#